data_9bfd7d94feac19f39a1bf1de872e0a20
#
_entry.id   9bfd7d94feac19f39a1bf1de872e0a20
#
_cell.length_a   1.000
_cell.length_b   1.000
_cell.length_c   1.000
_cell.angle_alpha   90.00
_cell.angle_beta   90.00
_cell.angle_gamma   90.00
#
_symmetry.space_group_name_H-M   'P 1'
#
loop_
_entity.id
_entity.type
_entity.pdbx_description
1 polymer ?
#
loop_
_entity_poly.entity_id
_entity_poly.type
_entity_poly.pdbx_seq_one_letter_code
_entity_poly.pdbx_strand_id
1 'polypeptide(L)'
;MQQLVDILKWFGVEASGWSVSVCLFLLFLSLLYWYSISPYSVLERCGINHPKPSPFFGNLMMFRDTVRGTTKPMSDSLVMLKGEQWKRVRSILTPTFSAAKMKEMVPLINTATETLLRNLKSHAESGNSFNIHKCFGCFTMDVIASVAFGTQVDSQNNPDDPFVHHASKFFAFTFFKPLMIFFMAFPFLLQPLAGLLPNKSRDEMNSFFIQCIQKMIKQRDDLPPEQRRRDFLQLMLDVRASSKYLSLEHFDVVNDADEQACTEQGMDNGQENGPGNESTKRAQQKRMMTEDEIVGQSFIFLLAGYETSSNTLAFACYLLALHPEFQKKLQEEVDEFFSRHDTADYSNVQEMKYLDMVICETLRLYPPAFRVARDVDQDTVVNGQLLPKGSSLEIPAGYLHYNPEHWTEPEKFIPERFTPEAKASRHPFVYLPFGAGPRSCVGMRLAQLEIKMALLHIFRRFNVMACEDTEVPLELKSHTTLGPKNGILVKITKRENFEDES
;
A
#
# COMPACT_ATOMS: atom_id res chain seq x y z
N MET A 1 23.35 2.05 47.83
CA MET A 1 23.57 0.73 48.42
C MET A 1 23.77 0.83 49.94
N GLN A 2 24.83 1.48 50.45
CA GLN A 2 25.07 1.59 51.86
C GLN A 2 23.91 2.19 52.64
N GLN A 3 23.32 3.28 52.16
CA GLN A 3 22.13 3.91 52.76
C GLN A 3 20.93 2.96 52.86
N LEU A 4 20.73 2.09 51.91
CA LEU A 4 19.63 1.12 51.89
C LEU A 4 19.89 -0.03 52.88
N VAL A 5 21.11 -0.44 53.02
CA VAL A 5 21.54 -1.42 54.08
C VAL A 5 21.35 -0.78 55.46
N ASP A 6 21.67 0.46 55.64
CA ASP A 6 21.53 1.17 56.92
C ASP A 6 20.05 1.39 57.29
N ILE A 7 19.15 1.64 56.30
CA ILE A 7 17.71 1.70 56.50
C ILE A 7 17.16 0.33 56.91
N LEU A 8 17.59 -0.78 56.25
CA LEU A 8 17.15 -2.12 56.56
C LEU A 8 17.62 -2.55 57.97
N LYS A 9 18.84 -2.17 58.40
CA LYS A 9 19.30 -2.35 59.74
C LYS A 9 18.45 -1.65 60.77
N TRP A 10 17.99 -0.44 60.47
CA TRP A 10 17.07 0.32 61.32
C TRP A 10 15.72 -0.38 61.53
N PHE A 11 15.27 -1.18 60.55
CA PHE A 11 14.10 -2.04 60.66
C PHE A 11 14.41 -3.43 61.25
N GLY A 12 15.60 -3.69 61.79
CA GLY A 12 16.00 -4.94 62.41
C GLY A 12 16.34 -6.05 61.42
N VAL A 13 16.56 -5.75 60.14
CA VAL A 13 16.96 -6.72 59.15
C VAL A 13 18.47 -6.69 58.93
N GLU A 14 19.17 -7.69 59.39
CA GLU A 14 20.61 -7.89 59.09
C GLU A 14 20.77 -8.38 57.64
N ALA A 15 20.98 -7.42 56.73
CA ALA A 15 21.20 -7.75 55.33
C ALA A 15 22.62 -7.31 54.92
N SER A 16 23.36 -8.21 54.30
CA SER A 16 24.61 -7.86 53.63
C SER A 16 24.35 -7.04 52.38
N GLY A 17 25.24 -6.14 51.98
CA GLY A 17 25.10 -5.40 50.73
C GLY A 17 24.85 -6.30 49.49
N TRP A 18 25.35 -7.53 49.54
CA TRP A 18 25.16 -8.50 48.49
C TRP A 18 23.75 -9.06 48.47
N SER A 19 23.16 -9.43 49.61
CA SER A 19 21.78 -9.92 49.71
C SER A 19 20.78 -8.81 49.30
N VAL A 20 21.01 -7.56 49.64
CA VAL A 20 20.18 -6.42 49.16
C VAL A 20 20.25 -6.29 47.64
N SER A 21 21.43 -6.40 47.04
CA SER A 21 21.60 -6.33 45.59
C SER A 21 20.87 -7.48 44.89
N VAL A 22 20.95 -8.69 45.41
CA VAL A 22 20.22 -9.85 44.84
C VAL A 22 18.71 -9.64 44.95
N CYS A 23 18.22 -9.20 46.11
CA CYS A 23 16.78 -8.89 46.28
C CYS A 23 16.29 -7.81 45.32
N LEU A 24 17.04 -6.72 45.14
CA LEU A 24 16.70 -5.67 44.19
C LEU A 24 16.74 -6.17 42.75
N PHE A 25 17.68 -7.04 42.40
CA PHE A 25 17.75 -7.64 41.08
C PHE A 25 16.58 -8.59 40.84
N LEU A 26 16.22 -9.43 41.79
CA LEU A 26 15.04 -10.30 41.69
C LEU A 26 13.74 -9.52 41.62
N LEU A 27 13.61 -8.44 42.40
CA LEU A 27 12.47 -7.52 42.31
C LEU A 27 12.41 -6.87 40.91
N PHE A 28 13.53 -6.40 40.41
CA PHE A 28 13.61 -5.84 39.06
C PHE A 28 13.18 -6.88 37.99
N LEU A 29 13.68 -8.11 38.07
CA LEU A 29 13.26 -9.20 37.16
C LEU A 29 11.77 -9.50 37.27
N SER A 30 11.23 -9.51 38.50
CA SER A 30 9.80 -9.73 38.73
C SER A 30 8.93 -8.60 38.16
N LEU A 31 9.36 -7.37 38.31
CA LEU A 31 8.68 -6.20 37.71
C LEU A 31 8.76 -6.22 36.19
N LEU A 32 9.92 -6.58 35.65
CA LEU A 32 10.08 -6.78 34.20
C LEU A 32 9.18 -7.89 33.68
N TYR A 33 9.12 -9.02 34.36
CA TYR A 33 8.22 -10.12 34.00
C TYR A 33 6.75 -9.67 34.06
N TRP A 34 6.34 -9.04 35.16
CA TRP A 34 4.99 -8.50 35.31
C TRP A 34 4.66 -7.48 34.19
N TYR A 35 5.56 -6.54 33.90
CA TYR A 35 5.41 -5.58 32.82
C TYR A 35 5.23 -6.28 31.47
N SER A 36 5.98 -7.35 31.22
CA SER A 36 5.97 -8.06 29.95
C SER A 36 4.66 -8.82 29.67
N ILE A 37 3.94 -9.24 30.70
CA ILE A 37 2.69 -10.01 30.58
C ILE A 37 1.42 -9.21 30.93
N SER A 38 1.56 -8.13 31.69
CA SER A 38 0.44 -7.30 32.17
C SER A 38 -0.52 -6.81 31.06
N PRO A 39 -0.08 -6.35 29.88
CA PRO A 39 -0.96 -5.92 28.81
C PRO A 39 -1.92 -7.01 28.32
N TYR A 40 -1.53 -8.30 28.42
CA TYR A 40 -2.35 -9.41 27.94
C TYR A 40 -3.55 -9.74 28.84
N SER A 41 -3.49 -9.32 30.11
CA SER A 41 -4.63 -9.40 31.01
C SER A 41 -5.85 -8.59 30.52
N VAL A 42 -5.64 -7.61 29.64
CA VAL A 42 -6.70 -6.85 28.99
C VAL A 42 -7.48 -7.74 28.03
N LEU A 43 -6.79 -8.55 27.23
CA LEU A 43 -7.41 -9.48 26.28
C LEU A 43 -8.23 -10.55 27.03
N GLU A 44 -7.69 -11.10 28.11
CA GLU A 44 -8.41 -12.07 28.96
C GLU A 44 -9.68 -11.45 29.57
N ARG A 45 -9.60 -10.22 30.11
CA ARG A 45 -10.76 -9.50 30.64
C ARG A 45 -11.82 -9.19 29.59
N CYS A 46 -11.41 -9.02 28.34
CA CYS A 46 -12.32 -8.84 27.21
C CYS A 46 -12.84 -10.16 26.64
N GLY A 47 -12.46 -11.32 27.20
CA GLY A 47 -12.88 -12.64 26.73
C GLY A 47 -12.28 -13.01 25.36
N ILE A 48 -11.18 -12.39 24.96
CA ILE A 48 -10.52 -12.64 23.67
C ILE A 48 -9.57 -13.83 23.83
N ASN A 49 -9.84 -14.91 23.10
CA ASN A 49 -8.93 -16.05 23.03
C ASN A 49 -7.64 -15.64 22.31
N HIS A 50 -6.52 -15.83 22.96
CA HIS A 50 -5.21 -15.52 22.39
C HIS A 50 -4.18 -16.60 22.78
N PRO A 51 -3.13 -16.83 21.94
CA PRO A 51 -2.01 -17.69 22.32
C PRO A 51 -1.33 -17.14 23.57
N LYS A 52 -0.80 -18.05 24.43
CA LYS A 52 -0.02 -17.62 25.60
C LYS A 52 1.15 -16.75 25.15
N PRO A 53 1.23 -15.48 25.62
CA PRO A 53 2.30 -14.60 25.23
C PRO A 53 3.63 -15.04 25.82
N SER A 54 4.70 -14.91 25.06
CA SER A 54 6.06 -15.05 25.60
C SER A 54 6.43 -13.79 26.37
N PRO A 55 7.12 -13.90 27.52
CA PRO A 55 7.61 -12.74 28.26
C PRO A 55 8.40 -11.80 27.35
N PHE A 56 8.24 -10.48 27.52
CA PHE A 56 8.83 -9.37 26.75
C PHE A 56 8.40 -9.26 25.29
N PHE A 57 8.25 -10.37 24.60
CA PHE A 57 7.93 -10.34 23.17
C PHE A 57 6.44 -10.57 22.89
N GLY A 58 5.71 -11.09 23.88
CA GLY A 58 4.31 -11.43 23.72
C GLY A 58 4.08 -12.27 22.48
N ASN A 59 3.14 -11.86 21.65
CA ASN A 59 2.91 -12.40 20.33
C ASN A 59 3.53 -11.49 19.22
N LEU A 60 4.49 -10.65 19.60
CA LEU A 60 5.12 -9.66 18.71
C LEU A 60 5.74 -10.31 17.47
N MET A 61 6.26 -11.53 17.63
CA MET A 61 6.80 -12.30 16.51
C MET A 61 5.75 -12.69 15.48
N MET A 62 4.46 -12.70 15.86
CA MET A 62 3.34 -12.87 14.91
C MET A 62 2.97 -11.55 14.20
N PHE A 63 3.29 -10.41 14.82
CA PHE A 63 2.96 -9.07 14.32
C PHE A 63 4.21 -8.31 13.87
N ARG A 64 5.13 -9.03 13.35
CA ARG A 64 6.49 -8.64 12.98
C ARG A 64 6.62 -7.31 12.24
N ASP A 65 5.59 -6.87 11.53
CA ASP A 65 5.65 -5.77 10.58
C ASP A 65 4.81 -4.53 10.97
N THR A 66 4.30 -4.47 12.21
CA THR A 66 3.32 -3.45 12.62
C THR A 66 3.93 -2.17 13.22
N VAL A 67 5.25 -2.07 13.37
CA VAL A 67 5.89 -0.87 13.92
C VAL A 67 5.95 0.25 12.89
N ARG A 68 5.01 1.15 13.02
CA ARG A 68 4.89 2.36 12.19
C ARG A 68 5.85 3.44 12.70
N GLY A 69 6.90 3.69 11.94
CA GLY A 69 7.74 4.86 12.15
C GLY A 69 6.97 6.15 11.83
N THR A 70 6.73 7.00 12.84
CA THR A 70 5.92 8.22 12.75
C THR A 70 6.75 9.47 12.46
N THR A 71 7.76 9.37 11.61
CA THR A 71 8.56 10.53 11.20
C THR A 71 8.00 11.19 9.94
N LYS A 72 8.17 12.52 9.81
CA LYS A 72 7.84 13.23 8.56
C LYS A 72 8.69 12.67 7.39
N PRO A 73 8.18 12.62 6.16
CA PRO A 73 6.85 13.08 5.73
C PRO A 73 5.72 12.06 5.94
N MET A 74 6.03 10.82 6.34
CA MET A 74 5.07 9.73 6.45
C MET A 74 3.94 10.03 7.47
N SER A 75 4.25 10.71 8.59
CA SER A 75 3.27 11.03 9.65
C SER A 75 2.06 11.81 9.13
N ASP A 76 2.27 12.65 8.13
CA ASP A 76 1.24 13.53 7.56
C ASP A 76 0.52 12.91 6.35
N SER A 77 0.83 11.65 6.02
CA SER A 77 0.25 10.93 4.89
C SER A 77 -1.14 10.35 5.21
N LEU A 78 -1.96 10.15 4.17
CA LEU A 78 -3.30 9.55 4.26
C LEU A 78 -3.32 8.20 5.00
N VAL A 79 -2.24 7.43 4.91
CA VAL A 79 -2.11 6.12 5.58
C VAL A 79 -2.02 6.28 7.09
N MET A 80 -1.38 7.35 7.58
CA MET A 80 -1.12 7.59 9.01
C MET A 80 -2.14 8.50 9.67
N LEU A 81 -2.81 9.36 8.91
CA LEU A 81 -3.83 10.28 9.42
C LEU A 81 -5.02 9.54 10.03
N LYS A 82 -5.62 10.14 11.07
CA LYS A 82 -6.75 9.58 11.84
C LYS A 82 -7.91 10.58 11.93
N GLY A 83 -9.08 10.05 12.29
CA GLY A 83 -10.28 10.84 12.60
C GLY A 83 -10.63 11.86 11.52
N GLU A 84 -10.95 13.09 11.93
CA GLU A 84 -11.41 14.17 11.03
C GLU A 84 -10.32 14.63 10.04
N GLN A 85 -9.03 14.57 10.42
CA GLN A 85 -7.94 14.91 9.48
C GLN A 85 -7.91 13.91 8.32
N TRP A 86 -8.03 12.62 8.61
CA TRP A 86 -8.10 11.60 7.58
C TRP A 86 -9.32 11.80 6.66
N LYS A 87 -10.53 12.03 7.23
CA LYS A 87 -11.74 12.26 6.45
C LYS A 87 -11.57 13.46 5.50
N ARG A 88 -11.04 14.57 6.02
CA ARG A 88 -10.77 15.78 5.26
C ARG A 88 -9.81 15.52 4.09
N VAL A 89 -8.65 14.94 4.36
CA VAL A 89 -7.65 14.68 3.32
C VAL A 89 -8.18 13.65 2.32
N ARG A 90 -8.86 12.59 2.77
CA ARG A 90 -9.48 11.59 1.91
C ARG A 90 -10.49 12.22 0.96
N SER A 91 -11.37 13.09 1.44
CA SER A 91 -12.39 13.76 0.62
C SER A 91 -11.78 14.69 -0.44
N ILE A 92 -10.63 15.29 -0.16
CA ILE A 92 -9.89 16.12 -1.12
C ILE A 92 -9.26 15.27 -2.22
N LEU A 93 -8.71 14.09 -1.87
CA LEU A 93 -7.95 13.27 -2.80
C LEU A 93 -8.82 12.36 -3.68
N THR A 94 -9.98 11.93 -3.20
CA THR A 94 -10.85 10.98 -3.92
C THR A 94 -11.24 11.42 -5.33
N PRO A 95 -11.59 12.69 -5.61
CA PRO A 95 -11.96 13.14 -6.95
C PRO A 95 -10.87 12.97 -8.01
N THR A 96 -9.59 12.91 -7.61
CA THR A 96 -8.46 12.70 -8.54
C THR A 96 -8.52 11.32 -9.24
N PHE A 97 -9.23 10.38 -8.64
CA PHE A 97 -9.40 9.02 -9.18
C PHE A 97 -10.76 8.80 -9.83
N SER A 98 -11.46 9.88 -10.24
CA SER A 98 -12.69 9.79 -11.02
C SER A 98 -12.44 9.21 -12.42
N ALA A 99 -13.51 8.66 -13.05
CA ALA A 99 -13.42 8.10 -14.39
C ALA A 99 -12.93 9.12 -15.43
N ALA A 100 -13.34 10.41 -15.30
CA ALA A 100 -12.88 11.49 -16.16
C ALA A 100 -11.35 11.68 -16.06
N LYS A 101 -10.81 11.64 -14.82
CA LYS A 101 -9.37 11.75 -14.60
C LYS A 101 -8.62 10.50 -15.09
N MET A 102 -9.18 9.31 -14.94
CA MET A 102 -8.59 8.10 -15.52
C MET A 102 -8.43 8.19 -17.04
N LYS A 103 -9.43 8.73 -17.75
CA LYS A 103 -9.33 8.97 -19.21
C LYS A 103 -8.18 9.92 -19.57
N GLU A 104 -7.97 10.99 -18.79
CA GLU A 104 -6.86 11.93 -18.99
C GLU A 104 -5.48 11.28 -18.76
N MET A 105 -5.41 10.22 -17.95
CA MET A 105 -4.16 9.50 -17.61
C MET A 105 -3.74 8.46 -18.66
N VAL A 106 -4.67 7.93 -19.48
CA VAL A 106 -4.41 6.90 -20.48
C VAL A 106 -3.25 7.25 -21.43
N PRO A 107 -3.16 8.45 -22.04
CA PRO A 107 -2.05 8.76 -22.92
C PRO A 107 -0.68 8.68 -22.24
N LEU A 108 -0.61 9.01 -20.94
CA LEU A 108 0.63 8.97 -20.18
C LEU A 108 1.05 7.54 -19.85
N ILE A 109 0.06 6.70 -19.50
CA ILE A 109 0.27 5.26 -19.28
C ILE A 109 0.73 4.61 -20.59
N ASN A 110 0.12 4.96 -21.73
CA ASN A 110 0.52 4.46 -23.05
C ASN A 110 1.96 4.82 -23.38
N THR A 111 2.38 6.07 -23.16
CA THR A 111 3.78 6.50 -23.39
C THR A 111 4.78 5.67 -22.58
N ALA A 112 4.48 5.43 -21.30
CA ALA A 112 5.32 4.58 -20.45
C ALA A 112 5.29 3.12 -20.92
N THR A 113 4.11 2.62 -21.35
CA THR A 113 3.94 1.26 -21.87
C THR A 113 4.72 1.05 -23.17
N GLU A 114 4.75 2.01 -24.08
CA GLU A 114 5.56 1.93 -25.31
C GLU A 114 7.05 1.81 -24.99
N THR A 115 7.54 2.53 -23.98
CA THR A 115 8.94 2.40 -23.54
C THR A 115 9.18 1.01 -22.93
N LEU A 116 8.25 0.49 -22.11
CA LEU A 116 8.31 -0.87 -21.59
C LEU A 116 8.40 -1.90 -22.72
N LEU A 117 7.55 -1.79 -23.75
CA LEU A 117 7.51 -2.73 -24.87
C LEU A 117 8.80 -2.70 -25.70
N ARG A 118 9.42 -1.52 -25.88
CA ARG A 118 10.76 -1.42 -26.52
C ARG A 118 11.83 -2.17 -25.73
N ASN A 119 11.84 -2.00 -24.41
CA ASN A 119 12.80 -2.67 -23.56
C ASN A 119 12.57 -4.18 -23.54
N LEU A 120 11.31 -4.63 -23.48
CA LEU A 120 10.95 -6.04 -23.57
C LEU A 120 11.31 -6.63 -24.94
N LYS A 121 11.16 -5.88 -26.03
CA LYS A 121 11.62 -6.29 -27.38
C LYS A 121 13.11 -6.58 -27.42
N SER A 122 13.93 -5.72 -26.80
CA SER A 122 15.38 -5.94 -26.67
C SER A 122 15.71 -7.22 -25.89
N HIS A 123 14.96 -7.50 -24.80
CA HIS A 123 15.11 -8.75 -24.05
C HIS A 123 14.68 -9.98 -24.87
N ALA A 124 13.61 -9.88 -25.66
CA ALA A 124 13.18 -10.95 -26.57
C ALA A 124 14.22 -11.25 -27.66
N GLU A 125 14.86 -10.23 -28.18
CA GLU A 125 15.91 -10.35 -29.21
C GLU A 125 17.21 -10.94 -28.64
N SER A 126 17.53 -10.63 -27.37
CA SER A 126 18.70 -11.22 -26.72
C SER A 126 18.56 -12.70 -26.40
N GLY A 127 17.34 -13.19 -26.19
CA GLY A 127 17.02 -14.56 -25.78
C GLY A 127 17.48 -14.93 -24.34
N ASN A 128 18.04 -13.98 -23.61
CA ASN A 128 18.51 -14.19 -22.25
C ASN A 128 17.39 -14.07 -21.20
N SER A 129 17.58 -14.72 -20.06
CA SER A 129 16.73 -14.47 -18.89
C SER A 129 16.99 -13.07 -18.35
N PHE A 130 15.94 -12.42 -17.84
CA PHE A 130 16.02 -11.10 -17.22
C PHE A 130 15.03 -10.95 -16.07
N ASN A 131 15.27 -9.97 -15.21
CA ASN A 131 14.42 -9.69 -14.06
C ASN A 131 13.24 -8.79 -14.48
N ILE A 132 12.08 -9.41 -14.75
CA ILE A 132 10.87 -8.69 -15.17
C ILE A 132 10.31 -7.81 -14.04
N HIS A 133 10.50 -8.19 -12.77
CA HIS A 133 10.08 -7.39 -11.63
C HIS A 133 10.81 -6.03 -11.58
N LYS A 134 12.12 -6.00 -11.90
CA LYS A 134 12.88 -4.75 -12.00
C LYS A 134 12.36 -3.87 -13.13
N CYS A 135 12.04 -4.45 -14.29
CA CYS A 135 11.45 -3.71 -15.41
C CYS A 135 10.12 -3.06 -15.05
N PHE A 136 9.25 -3.80 -14.37
CA PHE A 136 7.98 -3.25 -13.89
C PHE A 136 8.15 -2.18 -12.81
N GLY A 137 9.16 -2.29 -11.95
CA GLY A 137 9.50 -1.24 -11.00
C GLY A 137 9.82 0.09 -11.70
N CYS A 138 10.65 0.07 -12.72
CA CYS A 138 10.95 1.26 -13.51
C CYS A 138 9.69 1.79 -14.24
N PHE A 139 8.90 0.91 -14.84
CA PHE A 139 7.65 1.26 -15.52
C PHE A 139 6.66 1.98 -14.59
N THR A 140 6.36 1.39 -13.42
CA THR A 140 5.41 1.97 -12.47
C THR A 140 5.90 3.28 -11.86
N MET A 141 7.22 3.47 -11.72
CA MET A 141 7.81 4.74 -11.30
C MET A 141 7.55 5.82 -12.36
N ASP A 142 7.81 5.52 -13.62
CA ASP A 142 7.59 6.47 -14.72
C ASP A 142 6.11 6.84 -14.85
N VAL A 143 5.20 5.86 -14.70
CA VAL A 143 3.75 6.10 -14.71
C VAL A 143 3.34 7.02 -13.55
N ILE A 144 3.68 6.69 -12.30
CA ILE A 144 3.22 7.47 -11.14
C ILE A 144 3.82 8.88 -11.14
N ALA A 145 5.07 9.05 -11.53
CA ALA A 145 5.72 10.36 -11.64
C ALA A 145 5.04 11.23 -12.72
N SER A 146 4.71 10.65 -13.86
CA SER A 146 4.03 11.35 -14.95
C SER A 146 2.58 11.68 -14.62
N VAL A 147 1.82 10.70 -14.14
CA VAL A 147 0.37 10.81 -13.90
C VAL A 147 0.06 11.71 -12.70
N ALA A 148 0.76 11.52 -11.58
CA ALA A 148 0.45 12.22 -10.34
C ALA A 148 1.13 13.59 -10.24
N PHE A 149 2.32 13.75 -10.80
CA PHE A 149 3.15 14.94 -10.58
C PHE A 149 3.53 15.67 -11.87
N GLY A 150 3.19 15.12 -13.04
CA GLY A 150 3.56 15.72 -14.32
C GLY A 150 5.07 15.82 -14.53
N THR A 151 5.83 14.99 -13.83
CA THR A 151 7.30 14.92 -13.89
C THR A 151 7.70 13.75 -14.76
N GLN A 152 8.54 14.00 -15.75
CA GLN A 152 9.14 12.92 -16.54
C GLN A 152 10.36 12.39 -15.80
N VAL A 153 10.28 11.14 -15.39
CA VAL A 153 11.38 10.31 -14.92
C VAL A 153 11.63 9.29 -16.03
N ASP A 154 12.86 8.98 -16.31
CA ASP A 154 13.25 8.04 -17.37
C ASP A 154 13.89 6.80 -16.76
N SER A 155 13.21 6.23 -15.79
CA SER A 155 13.71 5.09 -15.02
C SER A 155 13.86 3.84 -15.86
N GLN A 156 13.04 3.68 -16.90
CA GLN A 156 13.07 2.51 -17.77
C GLN A 156 14.31 2.47 -18.66
N ASN A 157 14.87 3.61 -19.06
CA ASN A 157 16.11 3.70 -19.80
C ASN A 157 17.32 3.88 -18.87
N ASN A 158 17.08 4.33 -17.62
CA ASN A 158 18.10 4.48 -16.57
C ASN A 158 17.72 3.70 -15.32
N PRO A 159 18.00 2.39 -15.24
CA PRO A 159 17.61 1.54 -14.10
C PRO A 159 18.22 1.91 -12.75
N ASP A 160 19.23 2.78 -12.73
CA ASP A 160 19.87 3.32 -11.53
C ASP A 160 19.34 4.72 -11.17
N ASP A 161 18.16 5.09 -11.71
CA ASP A 161 17.49 6.34 -11.42
C ASP A 161 17.32 6.56 -9.91
N PRO A 162 17.60 7.76 -9.39
CA PRO A 162 17.52 8.05 -7.96
C PRO A 162 16.12 7.81 -7.35
N PHE A 163 15.03 8.03 -8.09
CA PHE A 163 13.68 7.76 -7.60
C PHE A 163 13.48 6.28 -7.32
N VAL A 164 13.83 5.41 -8.27
CA VAL A 164 13.74 3.95 -8.10
C VAL A 164 14.68 3.48 -6.99
N HIS A 165 15.90 3.99 -6.94
CA HIS A 165 16.88 3.63 -5.91
C HIS A 165 16.36 3.98 -4.49
N HIS A 166 15.88 5.19 -4.27
CA HIS A 166 15.37 5.60 -2.97
C HIS A 166 14.03 4.94 -2.61
N ALA A 167 13.13 4.71 -3.59
CA ALA A 167 11.89 3.97 -3.38
C ALA A 167 12.16 2.53 -2.96
N SER A 168 13.08 1.83 -3.63
CA SER A 168 13.46 0.45 -3.27
C SER A 168 14.04 0.34 -1.86
N LYS A 169 14.81 1.33 -1.41
CA LYS A 169 15.32 1.42 -0.01
C LYS A 169 14.19 1.49 1.02
N PHE A 170 13.10 2.19 0.71
CA PHE A 170 11.94 2.27 1.61
C PHE A 170 11.34 0.89 1.86
N PHE A 171 11.16 0.10 0.81
CA PHE A 171 10.58 -1.25 0.90
C PHE A 171 11.56 -2.33 1.36
N ALA A 172 12.85 -2.09 1.26
CA ALA A 172 13.90 -2.97 1.78
C ALA A 172 14.15 -2.82 3.29
N PHE A 173 13.49 -1.86 3.94
CA PHE A 173 13.70 -1.60 5.37
C PHE A 173 13.24 -2.76 6.24
N THR A 174 14.18 -3.33 7.01
CA THR A 174 13.92 -4.47 7.91
C THR A 174 13.83 -3.99 9.35
N PHE A 175 12.69 -4.22 10.01
CA PHE A 175 12.46 -3.88 11.41
C PHE A 175 13.21 -4.78 12.41
N PHE A 176 13.83 -5.88 11.94
CA PHE A 176 14.42 -6.95 12.78
C PHE A 176 15.87 -6.73 13.18
N LYS A 177 16.29 -5.50 13.43
CA LYS A 177 17.54 -5.29 14.17
C LYS A 177 17.27 -5.57 15.66
N PRO A 178 18.12 -6.33 16.39
CA PRO A 178 17.92 -6.67 17.80
C PRO A 178 17.60 -5.45 18.68
N LEU A 179 18.24 -4.32 18.39
CA LEU A 179 18.00 -3.05 19.07
C LEU A 179 16.57 -2.50 18.86
N MET A 180 16.00 -2.68 17.67
CA MET A 180 14.60 -2.31 17.39
C MET A 180 13.63 -3.19 18.16
N ILE A 181 13.90 -4.48 18.26
CA ILE A 181 13.07 -5.41 19.04
C ILE A 181 13.08 -5.00 20.51
N PHE A 182 14.24 -4.62 21.05
CA PHE A 182 14.34 -4.07 22.41
C PHE A 182 13.46 -2.83 22.59
N PHE A 183 13.53 -1.86 21.68
CA PHE A 183 12.71 -0.66 21.77
C PHE A 183 11.22 -0.93 21.55
N MET A 184 10.87 -1.95 20.81
CA MET A 184 9.46 -2.38 20.67
C MET A 184 8.92 -2.97 21.97
N ALA A 185 9.76 -3.71 22.71
CA ALA A 185 9.41 -4.23 24.02
C ALA A 185 9.31 -3.12 25.09
N PHE A 186 10.05 -2.03 24.91
CA PHE A 186 10.11 -0.90 25.85
C PHE A 186 9.85 0.44 25.16
N PRO A 187 8.61 0.69 24.70
CA PRO A 187 8.28 1.88 23.88
C PRO A 187 8.54 3.21 24.60
N PHE A 188 8.52 3.24 25.93
CA PHE A 188 8.85 4.42 26.72
C PHE A 188 10.33 4.83 26.62
N LEU A 189 11.23 3.90 26.24
CA LEU A 189 12.64 4.19 25.97
C LEU A 189 12.85 4.68 24.53
N LEU A 190 11.95 4.31 23.61
CA LEU A 190 12.07 4.70 22.20
C LEU A 190 11.96 6.21 22.01
N GLN A 191 11.00 6.84 22.68
CA GLN A 191 10.70 8.26 22.49
C GLN A 191 11.90 9.19 22.82
N PRO A 192 12.60 9.07 23.97
CA PRO A 192 13.77 9.88 24.26
C PRO A 192 15.03 9.46 23.48
N LEU A 193 15.15 8.19 23.12
CA LEU A 193 16.35 7.65 22.47
C LEU A 193 16.24 7.62 20.93
N ALA A 194 15.05 7.75 20.36
CA ALA A 194 14.84 7.76 18.92
C ALA A 194 15.61 8.90 18.22
N GLY A 195 15.72 10.04 18.88
CA GLY A 195 16.53 11.17 18.40
C GLY A 195 18.05 10.96 18.47
N LEU A 196 18.50 9.99 19.28
CA LEU A 196 19.92 9.63 19.44
C LEU A 196 20.36 8.50 18.50
N LEU A 197 19.41 7.83 17.83
CA LEU A 197 19.69 6.71 16.91
C LEU A 197 19.59 7.21 15.46
N PRO A 198 20.66 7.72 14.85
CA PRO A 198 20.62 8.20 13.48
C PRO A 198 20.37 7.02 12.53
N ASN A 199 19.29 7.09 11.79
CA ASN A 199 19.05 6.20 10.65
C ASN A 199 19.41 6.94 9.36
N LYS A 200 20.72 7.07 9.11
CA LYS A 200 21.24 7.83 7.97
C LYS A 200 20.57 7.48 6.64
N SER A 201 20.32 6.19 6.40
CA SER A 201 19.69 5.73 5.14
C SER A 201 18.23 6.20 5.00
N ARG A 202 17.47 6.21 6.10
CA ARG A 202 16.08 6.71 6.09
C ARG A 202 16.04 8.23 5.97
N ASP A 203 16.93 8.91 6.66
CA ASP A 203 16.98 10.38 6.65
C ASP A 203 17.44 10.91 5.28
N GLU A 204 18.37 10.22 4.64
CA GLU A 204 18.81 10.49 3.26
C GLU A 204 17.66 10.30 2.26
N MET A 205 16.94 9.18 2.35
CA MET A 205 15.77 8.87 1.50
C MET A 205 14.66 9.91 1.70
N ASN A 206 14.29 10.19 2.96
CA ASN A 206 13.25 11.18 3.26
C ASN A 206 13.65 12.57 2.75
N SER A 207 14.90 12.99 2.95
CA SER A 207 15.43 14.26 2.47
C SER A 207 15.38 14.35 0.96
N PHE A 208 15.74 13.28 0.25
CA PHE A 208 15.65 13.21 -1.21
C PHE A 208 14.22 13.46 -1.69
N PHE A 209 13.24 12.68 -1.21
CA PHE A 209 11.85 12.83 -1.65
C PHE A 209 11.26 14.18 -1.26
N ILE A 210 11.53 14.68 -0.05
CA ILE A 210 11.06 16.00 0.40
C ILE A 210 11.58 17.09 -0.53
N GLN A 211 12.88 17.09 -0.84
CA GLN A 211 13.50 18.08 -1.74
C GLN A 211 12.93 18.00 -3.16
N CYS A 212 12.75 16.79 -3.69
CA CYS A 212 12.14 16.60 -5.01
C CYS A 212 10.71 17.13 -5.05
N ILE A 213 9.89 16.80 -4.05
CA ILE A 213 8.49 17.25 -3.96
C ILE A 213 8.42 18.78 -3.80
N GLN A 214 9.25 19.36 -2.95
CA GLN A 214 9.33 20.82 -2.77
C GLN A 214 9.76 21.53 -4.06
N LYS A 215 10.69 20.94 -4.81
CA LYS A 215 11.09 21.45 -6.12
C LYS A 215 9.93 21.41 -7.13
N MET A 216 9.16 20.31 -7.15
CA MET A 216 7.97 20.19 -8.01
C MET A 216 6.90 21.21 -7.62
N ILE A 217 6.65 21.44 -6.32
CA ILE A 217 5.72 22.45 -5.82
C ILE A 217 6.16 23.84 -6.29
N LYS A 218 7.44 24.18 -6.10
CA LYS A 218 7.98 25.49 -6.52
C LYS A 218 7.86 25.69 -8.04
N GLN A 219 8.24 24.69 -8.84
CA GLN A 219 8.09 24.76 -10.29
C GLN A 219 6.63 25.00 -10.69
N ARG A 220 5.67 24.40 -9.98
CA ARG A 220 4.24 24.57 -10.25
C ARG A 220 3.73 25.95 -9.84
N ASP A 221 4.23 26.49 -8.72
CA ASP A 221 3.90 27.84 -8.25
C ASP A 221 4.45 28.92 -9.20
N ASP A 222 5.62 28.71 -9.79
CA ASP A 222 6.26 29.65 -10.74
C ASP A 222 5.53 29.70 -12.10
N LEU A 223 4.66 28.73 -12.42
CA LEU A 223 3.90 28.71 -13.67
C LEU A 223 2.62 29.54 -13.57
N PRO A 224 2.25 30.28 -14.66
CA PRO A 224 0.95 30.93 -14.77
C PRO A 224 -0.21 29.91 -14.62
N PRO A 225 -1.36 30.29 -14.04
CA PRO A 225 -2.48 29.38 -13.80
C PRO A 225 -2.94 28.60 -15.05
N GLU A 226 -2.90 29.21 -16.23
CA GLU A 226 -3.32 28.60 -17.50
C GLU A 226 -2.38 27.50 -17.98
N GLN A 227 -1.12 27.54 -17.54
CA GLN A 227 -0.09 26.55 -17.90
C GLN A 227 0.06 25.44 -16.87
N ARG A 228 -0.65 25.53 -15.75
CA ARG A 228 -0.62 24.50 -14.71
C ARG A 228 -1.40 23.28 -15.15
N ARG A 229 -0.73 22.14 -15.12
CA ARG A 229 -1.36 20.87 -15.43
C ARG A 229 -2.33 20.47 -14.29
N ARG A 230 -3.52 19.99 -14.65
CA ARG A 230 -4.54 19.52 -13.69
C ARG A 230 -4.30 18.06 -13.32
N ASP A 231 -3.30 17.82 -12.48
CA ASP A 231 -2.94 16.50 -11.94
C ASP A 231 -3.17 16.43 -10.43
N PHE A 232 -2.75 15.31 -9.82
CA PHE A 232 -2.88 15.06 -8.39
C PHE A 232 -2.18 16.13 -7.53
N LEU A 233 -0.97 16.56 -7.90
CA LEU A 233 -0.25 17.61 -7.18
C LEU A 233 -1.00 18.94 -7.25
N GLN A 234 -1.48 19.34 -8.44
CA GLN A 234 -2.20 20.62 -8.61
C GLN A 234 -3.49 20.64 -7.79
N LEU A 235 -4.24 19.53 -7.74
CA LEU A 235 -5.45 19.45 -6.91
C LEU A 235 -5.15 19.79 -5.44
N MET A 236 -4.04 19.28 -4.91
CA MET A 236 -3.63 19.57 -3.53
C MET A 236 -3.18 21.04 -3.36
N LEU A 237 -2.49 21.59 -4.36
CA LEU A 237 -2.04 22.98 -4.34
C LEU A 237 -3.21 23.96 -4.42
N ASP A 238 -4.26 23.62 -5.17
CA ASP A 238 -5.47 24.46 -5.30
C ASP A 238 -6.23 24.61 -3.96
N VAL A 239 -6.10 23.65 -3.05
CA VAL A 239 -6.70 23.68 -1.71
C VAL A 239 -5.68 24.01 -0.60
N ARG A 240 -4.51 24.52 -0.93
CA ARG A 240 -3.48 24.91 0.04
C ARG A 240 -3.96 26.09 0.90
N ALA A 241 -3.62 26.08 2.20
CA ALA A 241 -4.10 27.02 3.22
C ALA A 241 -3.81 28.51 2.96
N SER A 242 -2.89 28.83 2.05
CA SER A 242 -2.51 30.19 1.66
C SER A 242 -3.09 30.65 0.32
N SER A 243 -3.81 29.79 -0.39
CA SER A 243 -4.34 30.05 -1.72
C SER A 243 -5.72 30.68 -1.69
N LYS A 244 -5.98 31.68 -2.55
CA LYS A 244 -7.29 32.30 -2.73
C LYS A 244 -8.34 31.26 -3.07
N TYR A 245 -9.53 31.44 -2.48
CA TYR A 245 -10.73 30.62 -2.65
C TYR A 245 -10.99 30.22 -4.10
N LEU A 246 -10.91 28.94 -4.42
CA LEU A 246 -11.45 28.37 -5.65
C LEU A 246 -12.74 27.63 -5.29
N SER A 247 -13.85 27.96 -5.96
CA SER A 247 -15.11 27.24 -5.77
C SER A 247 -14.99 25.84 -6.39
N LEU A 248 -15.34 24.83 -5.61
CA LEU A 248 -15.37 23.43 -6.02
C LEU A 248 -16.55 23.08 -6.94
N GLU A 249 -17.27 24.06 -7.48
CA GLU A 249 -18.44 23.89 -8.34
C GLU A 249 -18.14 23.25 -9.71
N HIS A 250 -16.85 23.03 -10.03
CA HIS A 250 -16.42 22.40 -11.31
C HIS A 250 -16.01 20.93 -11.18
N PHE A 251 -16.21 20.32 -10.02
CA PHE A 251 -16.00 18.88 -9.86
C PHE A 251 -17.35 18.20 -9.70
N ASP A 252 -17.94 17.80 -10.82
CA ASP A 252 -19.09 16.90 -10.81
C ASP A 252 -18.71 15.63 -10.04
N VAL A 253 -19.22 15.55 -8.82
CA VAL A 253 -19.16 14.37 -7.99
C VAL A 253 -20.18 13.40 -8.55
N VAL A 254 -19.79 12.64 -9.56
CA VAL A 254 -20.57 11.46 -9.96
C VAL A 254 -20.14 10.31 -9.03
N ASN A 255 -20.81 10.23 -7.90
CA ASN A 255 -20.84 9.07 -7.04
C ASN A 255 -21.86 8.07 -7.58
N ASP A 256 -21.56 7.31 -8.64
CA ASP A 256 -22.61 6.45 -9.20
C ASP A 256 -22.15 5.05 -9.63
N ALA A 257 -21.24 4.38 -8.98
CA ALA A 257 -21.15 2.94 -9.23
C ALA A 257 -20.63 2.08 -8.06
N ASP A 258 -19.91 2.65 -7.09
CA ASP A 258 -19.28 1.84 -6.03
C ASP A 258 -20.04 1.86 -4.69
N GLU A 259 -21.09 2.69 -4.52
CA GLU A 259 -22.00 2.64 -3.35
C GLU A 259 -23.07 1.56 -3.48
N GLN A 260 -23.40 1.08 -4.68
CA GLN A 260 -24.43 0.05 -4.87
C GLN A 260 -24.01 -1.35 -4.43
N ALA A 261 -22.74 -1.60 -4.18
CA ALA A 261 -22.30 -2.90 -3.66
C ALA A 261 -22.28 -3.00 -2.12
N CYS A 262 -22.48 -1.89 -1.40
CA CYS A 262 -22.38 -1.86 0.08
C CYS A 262 -23.56 -1.19 0.81
N THR A 263 -24.60 -0.72 0.13
CA THR A 263 -25.73 -0.01 0.78
C THR A 263 -27.09 -0.51 0.31
N GLU A 264 -27.40 -1.76 0.59
CA GLU A 264 -28.81 -2.15 0.85
C GLU A 264 -28.93 -2.52 2.32
N GLN A 265 -28.99 -1.51 3.17
CA GLN A 265 -29.76 -1.53 4.43
C GLN A 265 -29.73 -0.15 5.08
N GLY A 266 -30.89 0.44 5.10
CA GLY A 266 -31.32 1.75 5.43
C GLY A 266 -30.73 2.50 6.63
N MET A 267 -30.75 3.82 6.51
CA MET A 267 -31.24 4.69 7.59
C MET A 267 -31.65 6.06 7.03
N ASP A 268 -32.80 6.44 7.46
CA ASP A 268 -33.62 7.62 7.20
C ASP A 268 -32.90 8.96 7.46
N ASN A 269 -33.13 9.94 6.58
CA ASN A 269 -32.57 11.29 6.66
C ASN A 269 -33.58 12.28 7.19
N GLY A 270 -33.32 12.83 8.35
CA GLY A 270 -33.93 14.08 8.82
C GLY A 270 -33.23 15.29 8.22
N GLN A 271 -34.00 16.06 7.47
CA GLN A 271 -33.63 17.37 6.91
C GLN A 271 -33.75 18.46 7.98
N GLU A 272 -32.68 19.20 8.27
CA GLU A 272 -32.81 20.49 8.96
C GLU A 272 -32.09 21.61 8.21
N ASN A 273 -32.88 22.59 7.81
CA ASN A 273 -32.48 23.90 7.27
C ASN A 273 -32.21 24.89 8.40
N GLY A 274 -31.07 25.56 8.39
CA GLY A 274 -30.78 26.68 9.31
C GLY A 274 -29.54 27.49 8.86
N PRO A 275 -29.34 28.74 9.28
CA PRO A 275 -28.97 29.88 8.42
C PRO A 275 -27.48 29.96 8.07
N GLY A 276 -27.25 30.37 6.80
CA GLY A 276 -25.93 30.50 6.19
C GLY A 276 -25.13 31.71 6.68
N ASN A 277 -23.88 31.51 6.72
CA ASN A 277 -22.67 32.32 6.55
C ASN A 277 -21.50 31.90 7.44
N GLU A 278 -21.68 31.52 8.69
CA GLU A 278 -20.59 30.99 9.53
C GLU A 278 -20.32 29.50 9.30
N SER A 279 -21.36 28.74 8.96
CA SER A 279 -21.24 27.33 8.62
C SER A 279 -20.46 27.11 7.31
N THR A 280 -20.63 28.01 6.33
CA THR A 280 -19.94 27.95 5.03
C THR A 280 -18.44 28.26 5.17
N LYS A 281 -18.07 29.27 5.99
CA LYS A 281 -16.68 29.59 6.28
C LYS A 281 -15.99 28.48 7.09
N ARG A 282 -16.68 27.87 8.06
CA ARG A 282 -16.19 26.71 8.82
C ARG A 282 -16.06 25.46 7.94
N ALA A 283 -16.97 25.24 7.01
CA ALA A 283 -16.91 24.14 6.03
C ALA A 283 -15.77 24.35 5.00
N GLN A 284 -15.51 25.59 4.58
CA GLN A 284 -14.40 25.94 3.68
C GLN A 284 -13.03 25.80 4.39
N GLN A 285 -12.91 26.26 5.63
CA GLN A 285 -11.70 26.11 6.44
C GLN A 285 -11.38 24.62 6.72
N LYS A 286 -12.41 23.75 6.76
CA LYS A 286 -12.26 22.28 6.89
C LYS A 286 -11.70 21.58 5.63
N ARG A 287 -11.60 22.25 4.48
CA ARG A 287 -11.14 21.65 3.21
C ARG A 287 -9.74 22.08 2.77
N MET A 288 -8.98 22.75 3.62
CA MET A 288 -7.63 23.22 3.29
C MET A 288 -6.57 22.20 3.70
N MET A 289 -5.47 22.14 2.94
CA MET A 289 -4.29 21.33 3.24
C MET A 289 -3.10 22.21 3.62
N THR A 290 -2.29 21.74 4.56
CA THR A 290 -1.00 22.35 4.88
C THR A 290 0.06 21.87 3.89
N GLU A 291 1.17 22.60 3.77
CA GLU A 291 2.28 22.20 2.91
C GLU A 291 2.88 20.85 3.35
N ASP A 292 3.03 20.61 4.65
CA ASP A 292 3.47 19.32 5.20
C ASP A 292 2.54 18.16 4.79
N GLU A 293 1.23 18.39 4.82
CA GLU A 293 0.25 17.40 4.35
C GLU A 293 0.41 17.14 2.85
N ILE A 294 0.61 18.18 2.03
CA ILE A 294 0.84 18.04 0.59
C ILE A 294 2.10 17.22 0.32
N VAL A 295 3.19 17.51 1.02
CA VAL A 295 4.44 16.74 0.94
C VAL A 295 4.22 15.29 1.40
N GLY A 296 3.48 15.10 2.49
CA GLY A 296 3.16 13.77 3.02
C GLY A 296 2.33 12.91 2.05
N GLN A 297 1.31 13.51 1.41
CA GLN A 297 0.53 12.80 0.39
C GLN A 297 1.36 12.50 -0.86
N SER A 298 2.11 13.48 -1.35
CA SER A 298 2.98 13.31 -2.51
C SER A 298 4.00 12.18 -2.29
N PHE A 299 4.62 12.14 -1.12
CA PHE A 299 5.54 11.09 -0.73
C PHE A 299 4.90 9.70 -0.74
N ILE A 300 3.75 9.54 -0.06
CA ILE A 300 3.12 8.22 0.03
C ILE A 300 2.56 7.76 -1.32
N PHE A 301 2.09 8.67 -2.17
CA PHE A 301 1.56 8.31 -3.48
C PHE A 301 2.64 7.82 -4.44
N LEU A 302 3.82 8.45 -4.43
CA LEU A 302 4.98 7.96 -5.19
C LEU A 302 5.33 6.52 -4.78
N LEU A 303 5.43 6.27 -3.49
CA LEU A 303 5.81 4.95 -2.98
C LEU A 303 4.71 3.90 -3.19
N ALA A 304 3.45 4.25 -2.91
CA ALA A 304 2.34 3.32 -3.03
C ALA A 304 2.09 2.88 -4.48
N GLY A 305 2.20 3.80 -5.44
CA GLY A 305 2.05 3.47 -6.86
C GLY A 305 3.21 2.64 -7.42
N TYR A 306 4.41 2.80 -6.89
CA TYR A 306 5.61 2.10 -7.35
C TYR A 306 5.57 0.59 -7.06
N GLU A 307 5.59 0.19 -5.79
CA GLU A 307 5.84 -1.20 -5.38
C GLU A 307 4.62 -2.12 -5.58
N THR A 308 3.40 -1.61 -5.34
CA THR A 308 2.21 -2.47 -5.37
C THR A 308 1.83 -2.90 -6.78
N SER A 309 1.85 -1.98 -7.75
CA SER A 309 1.56 -2.27 -9.16
C SER A 309 2.66 -3.12 -9.78
N SER A 310 3.94 -2.83 -9.51
CA SER A 310 5.07 -3.60 -10.04
C SER A 310 5.07 -5.04 -9.54
N ASN A 311 4.80 -5.27 -8.25
CA ASN A 311 4.66 -6.62 -7.70
C ASN A 311 3.52 -7.38 -8.37
N THR A 312 2.36 -6.74 -8.56
CA THR A 312 1.19 -7.37 -9.18
C THR A 312 1.47 -7.77 -10.64
N LEU A 313 2.08 -6.86 -11.42
CA LEU A 313 2.50 -7.14 -12.80
C LEU A 313 3.49 -8.31 -12.87
N ALA A 314 4.48 -8.30 -11.99
CA ALA A 314 5.52 -9.33 -11.96
C ALA A 314 4.94 -10.70 -11.58
N PHE A 315 4.05 -10.76 -10.58
CA PHE A 315 3.38 -11.99 -10.20
C PHE A 315 2.41 -12.49 -11.29
N ALA A 316 1.70 -11.59 -11.99
CA ALA A 316 0.84 -11.98 -13.10
C ALA A 316 1.65 -12.63 -14.24
N CYS A 317 2.76 -12.02 -14.62
CA CYS A 317 3.66 -12.59 -15.64
C CYS A 317 4.30 -13.91 -15.17
N TYR A 318 4.67 -14.03 -13.90
CA TYR A 318 5.17 -15.28 -13.32
C TYR A 318 4.15 -16.40 -13.40
N LEU A 319 2.93 -16.16 -12.95
CA LEU A 319 1.84 -17.15 -12.99
C LEU A 319 1.51 -17.57 -14.40
N LEU A 320 1.44 -16.63 -15.34
CA LEU A 320 1.18 -16.92 -16.74
C LEU A 320 2.36 -17.63 -17.43
N ALA A 321 3.60 -17.39 -16.99
CA ALA A 321 4.77 -18.11 -17.46
C ALA A 321 4.77 -19.59 -17.02
N LEU A 322 4.27 -19.86 -15.82
CA LEU A 322 4.14 -21.22 -15.28
C LEU A 322 2.90 -21.96 -15.81
N HIS A 323 1.92 -21.23 -16.34
CA HIS A 323 0.64 -21.75 -16.80
C HIS A 323 0.36 -21.30 -18.24
N PRO A 324 1.06 -21.87 -19.24
CA PRO A 324 0.92 -21.45 -20.65
C PRO A 324 -0.49 -21.61 -21.20
N GLU A 325 -1.29 -22.52 -20.65
CA GLU A 325 -2.70 -22.71 -21.01
C GLU A 325 -3.57 -21.49 -20.67
N PHE A 326 -3.32 -20.83 -19.52
CA PHE A 326 -4.02 -19.60 -19.15
C PHE A 326 -3.46 -18.38 -19.89
N GLN A 327 -2.16 -18.37 -20.16
CA GLN A 327 -1.55 -17.35 -21.02
C GLN A 327 -2.17 -17.36 -22.41
N LYS A 328 -2.37 -18.54 -23.00
CA LYS A 328 -2.99 -18.69 -24.33
C LYS A 328 -4.43 -18.17 -24.34
N LYS A 329 -5.24 -18.50 -23.33
CA LYS A 329 -6.61 -17.96 -23.21
C LYS A 329 -6.62 -16.43 -23.13
N LEU A 330 -5.67 -15.85 -22.36
CA LEU A 330 -5.53 -14.40 -22.28
C LEU A 330 -5.16 -13.82 -23.65
N GLN A 331 -4.24 -14.44 -24.36
CA GLN A 331 -3.83 -14.00 -25.70
C GLN A 331 -4.97 -14.08 -26.72
N GLU A 332 -5.82 -15.10 -26.63
CA GLU A 332 -7.04 -15.22 -27.46
C GLU A 332 -8.00 -14.04 -27.20
N GLU A 333 -8.23 -13.65 -25.92
CA GLU A 333 -9.03 -12.47 -25.60
C GLU A 333 -8.38 -11.18 -26.10
N VAL A 334 -7.05 -11.06 -25.98
CA VAL A 334 -6.28 -9.91 -26.49
C VAL A 334 -6.38 -9.77 -27.99
N ASP A 335 -6.29 -10.88 -28.73
CA ASP A 335 -6.43 -10.88 -30.20
C ASP A 335 -7.84 -10.48 -30.62
N GLU A 336 -8.86 -11.02 -29.93
CA GLU A 336 -10.26 -10.62 -30.15
C GLU A 336 -10.47 -9.13 -29.84
N PHE A 337 -9.87 -8.60 -28.77
CA PHE A 337 -9.95 -7.19 -28.43
C PHE A 337 -9.39 -6.31 -29.55
N PHE A 338 -8.19 -6.60 -30.05
CA PHE A 338 -7.56 -5.81 -31.11
C PHE A 338 -8.14 -6.06 -32.51
N SER A 339 -8.98 -7.09 -32.67
CA SER A 339 -9.81 -7.24 -33.91
C SER A 339 -10.97 -6.25 -33.95
N ARG A 340 -11.39 -5.73 -32.76
CA ARG A 340 -12.52 -4.81 -32.61
C ARG A 340 -12.09 -3.36 -32.33
N HIS A 341 -10.88 -3.16 -31.79
CA HIS A 341 -10.38 -1.88 -31.33
C HIS A 341 -8.95 -1.65 -31.83
N ASP A 342 -8.70 -0.55 -32.52
CA ASP A 342 -7.35 -0.19 -32.97
C ASP A 342 -6.43 0.16 -31.78
N THR A 343 -6.99 0.81 -30.75
CA THR A 343 -6.26 1.28 -29.55
C THR A 343 -7.00 0.94 -28.27
N ALA A 344 -6.23 0.76 -27.20
CA ALA A 344 -6.79 0.58 -25.86
C ALA A 344 -7.01 1.94 -25.20
N ASP A 345 -8.18 2.12 -24.58
CA ASP A 345 -8.53 3.27 -23.76
C ASP A 345 -9.18 2.87 -22.44
N TYR A 346 -9.54 3.86 -21.59
CA TYR A 346 -10.18 3.61 -20.31
C TYR A 346 -11.49 2.84 -20.41
N SER A 347 -12.27 3.07 -21.46
CA SER A 347 -13.61 2.51 -21.58
C SER A 347 -13.57 1.07 -22.13
N ASN A 348 -12.83 0.86 -23.21
CA ASN A 348 -12.78 -0.44 -23.88
C ASN A 348 -11.93 -1.48 -23.13
N VAL A 349 -10.89 -1.07 -22.40
CA VAL A 349 -10.10 -2.01 -21.59
C VAL A 349 -10.90 -2.66 -20.45
N GLN A 350 -12.07 -2.11 -20.09
CA GLN A 350 -12.98 -2.72 -19.13
C GLN A 350 -13.75 -3.94 -19.73
N GLU A 351 -13.72 -4.12 -21.03
CA GLU A 351 -14.33 -5.29 -21.72
C GLU A 351 -13.53 -6.57 -21.54
N MET A 352 -12.25 -6.46 -21.14
CA MET A 352 -11.28 -7.56 -20.94
C MET A 352 -11.63 -8.40 -19.71
N LYS A 353 -12.57 -9.32 -19.84
CA LYS A 353 -13.10 -10.11 -18.71
C LYS A 353 -12.12 -11.16 -18.21
N TYR A 354 -11.42 -11.84 -19.13
CA TYR A 354 -10.45 -12.87 -18.76
C TYR A 354 -9.19 -12.25 -18.13
N LEU A 355 -8.75 -11.13 -18.67
CA LEU A 355 -7.67 -10.33 -18.05
C LEU A 355 -8.04 -9.91 -16.62
N ASP A 356 -9.29 -9.49 -16.39
CA ASP A 356 -9.78 -9.20 -15.04
C ASP A 356 -9.69 -10.41 -14.10
N MET A 357 -10.08 -11.59 -14.58
CA MET A 357 -9.99 -12.82 -13.81
C MET A 357 -8.55 -13.18 -13.48
N VAL A 358 -7.62 -13.03 -14.41
CA VAL A 358 -6.18 -13.24 -14.22
C VAL A 358 -5.64 -12.28 -13.16
N ILE A 359 -5.95 -10.98 -13.24
CA ILE A 359 -5.51 -9.99 -12.25
C ILE A 359 -6.10 -10.29 -10.87
N CYS A 360 -7.39 -10.62 -10.80
CA CYS A 360 -8.04 -10.95 -9.54
C CYS A 360 -7.41 -12.20 -8.87
N GLU A 361 -7.13 -13.25 -9.64
CA GLU A 361 -6.51 -14.47 -9.11
C GLU A 361 -5.04 -14.22 -8.71
N THR A 362 -4.32 -13.38 -9.46
CA THR A 362 -2.97 -12.93 -9.08
C THR A 362 -3.00 -12.21 -7.72
N LEU A 363 -3.94 -11.27 -7.54
CA LEU A 363 -4.11 -10.53 -6.29
C LEU A 363 -4.63 -11.40 -5.15
N ARG A 364 -5.30 -12.51 -5.42
CA ARG A 364 -5.68 -13.49 -4.41
C ARG A 364 -4.44 -14.24 -3.89
N LEU A 365 -3.63 -14.77 -4.80
CA LEU A 365 -2.43 -15.53 -4.44
C LEU A 365 -1.32 -14.64 -3.86
N TYR A 366 -1.14 -13.45 -4.42
CA TYR A 366 -0.06 -12.53 -4.04
C TYR A 366 -0.58 -11.11 -3.77
N PRO A 367 -1.42 -10.92 -2.73
CA PRO A 367 -1.92 -9.58 -2.39
C PRO A 367 -0.80 -8.70 -1.86
N PRO A 368 -0.47 -7.55 -2.49
CA PRO A 368 0.57 -6.65 -1.97
C PRO A 368 0.29 -6.20 -0.54
N ALA A 369 -0.98 -5.90 -0.22
CA ALA A 369 -1.45 -5.61 1.13
C ALA A 369 -2.05 -6.86 1.77
N PHE A 370 -1.20 -7.81 2.18
CA PHE A 370 -1.62 -9.08 2.77
C PHE A 370 -2.24 -8.95 4.18
N ARG A 371 -2.19 -7.76 4.78
CA ARG A 371 -2.82 -7.37 6.05
C ARG A 371 -3.33 -5.96 5.98
N VAL A 372 -4.48 -5.71 6.58
CA VAL A 372 -5.01 -4.36 6.81
C VAL A 372 -5.31 -4.17 8.28
N ALA A 373 -5.01 -2.98 8.82
CA ALA A 373 -5.20 -2.70 10.24
C ALA A 373 -6.24 -1.60 10.46
N ARG A 374 -6.93 -1.67 11.61
CA ARG A 374 -7.84 -0.64 12.11
C ARG A 374 -7.52 -0.35 13.57
N ASP A 375 -7.33 0.92 13.89
CA ASP A 375 -7.20 1.35 15.28
C ASP A 375 -8.59 1.54 15.89
N VAL A 376 -8.76 1.09 17.14
CA VAL A 376 -10.00 1.21 17.90
C VAL A 376 -9.93 2.51 18.71
N ASP A 377 -10.66 3.54 18.27
CA ASP A 377 -10.61 4.89 18.86
C ASP A 377 -11.42 5.02 20.16
N GLN A 378 -12.37 4.13 20.39
CA GLN A 378 -13.22 4.05 21.59
C GLN A 378 -13.60 2.60 21.84
N ASP A 379 -13.98 2.26 23.08
CA ASP A 379 -14.46 0.93 23.39
C ASP A 379 -15.62 0.57 22.47
N THR A 380 -15.49 -0.51 21.74
CA THR A 380 -16.42 -0.92 20.68
C THR A 380 -16.76 -2.39 20.80
N VAL A 381 -18.03 -2.73 20.68
CA VAL A 381 -18.48 -4.13 20.69
C VAL A 381 -18.76 -4.57 19.25
N VAL A 382 -18.10 -5.65 18.82
CA VAL A 382 -18.28 -6.26 17.49
C VAL A 382 -18.68 -7.73 17.69
N ASN A 383 -19.85 -8.11 17.21
CA ASN A 383 -20.39 -9.47 17.37
C ASN A 383 -20.34 -9.98 18.81
N GLY A 384 -20.67 -9.12 19.79
CA GLY A 384 -20.63 -9.45 21.22
C GLY A 384 -19.24 -9.43 21.85
N GLN A 385 -18.19 -9.23 21.07
CA GLN A 385 -16.81 -9.13 21.55
C GLN A 385 -16.44 -7.67 21.82
N LEU A 386 -16.04 -7.35 23.05
CA LEU A 386 -15.51 -6.03 23.40
C LEU A 386 -14.09 -5.86 22.84
N LEU A 387 -13.90 -4.80 22.05
CA LEU A 387 -12.62 -4.32 21.57
C LEU A 387 -12.28 -3.04 22.34
N PRO A 388 -11.26 -3.05 23.21
CA PRO A 388 -10.93 -1.89 24.01
C PRO A 388 -10.28 -0.78 23.20
N LYS A 389 -10.53 0.47 23.58
CA LYS A 389 -9.89 1.66 23.04
C LYS A 389 -8.36 1.50 23.03
N GLY A 390 -7.73 1.93 21.94
CA GLY A 390 -6.27 1.87 21.76
C GLY A 390 -5.78 0.53 21.23
N SER A 391 -6.66 -0.48 21.06
CA SER A 391 -6.31 -1.72 20.36
C SER A 391 -6.13 -1.46 18.87
N SER A 392 -5.32 -2.28 18.22
CA SER A 392 -5.25 -2.35 16.76
C SER A 392 -5.82 -3.70 16.30
N LEU A 393 -6.88 -3.65 15.51
CA LEU A 393 -7.47 -4.81 14.87
C LEU A 393 -6.77 -5.06 13.55
N GLU A 394 -6.22 -6.24 13.38
CA GLU A 394 -5.57 -6.65 12.12
C GLU A 394 -6.44 -7.67 11.38
N ILE A 395 -6.71 -7.41 10.11
CA ILE A 395 -7.45 -8.27 9.20
C ILE A 395 -6.43 -8.96 8.28
N PRO A 396 -6.22 -10.28 8.40
CA PRO A 396 -5.23 -11.02 7.64
C PRO A 396 -5.77 -11.36 6.25
N ALA A 397 -5.84 -10.37 5.34
CA ALA A 397 -6.38 -10.54 3.99
C ALA A 397 -5.70 -11.71 3.25
N GLY A 398 -4.37 -11.85 3.36
CA GLY A 398 -3.65 -12.97 2.76
C GLY A 398 -4.12 -14.33 3.28
N TYR A 399 -4.43 -14.48 4.57
CA TYR A 399 -4.98 -15.72 5.10
C TYR A 399 -6.39 -16.00 4.56
N LEU A 400 -7.24 -14.96 4.51
CA LEU A 400 -8.60 -15.11 3.96
C LEU A 400 -8.59 -15.55 2.50
N HIS A 401 -7.59 -15.11 1.73
CA HIS A 401 -7.42 -15.48 0.33
C HIS A 401 -6.97 -16.94 0.12
N TYR A 402 -6.49 -17.62 1.16
CA TYR A 402 -6.05 -19.01 1.13
C TYR A 402 -6.93 -19.94 1.99
N ASN A 403 -7.98 -19.43 2.66
CA ASN A 403 -8.82 -20.25 3.51
C ASN A 403 -9.58 -21.30 2.68
N PRO A 404 -9.36 -22.62 2.89
CA PRO A 404 -9.98 -23.68 2.11
C PRO A 404 -11.51 -23.77 2.28
N GLU A 405 -12.08 -23.15 3.32
CA GLU A 405 -13.54 -23.03 3.47
C GLU A 405 -14.18 -22.16 2.38
N HIS A 406 -13.42 -21.24 1.80
CA HIS A 406 -13.89 -20.29 0.80
C HIS A 406 -13.27 -20.52 -0.59
N TRP A 407 -12.10 -21.20 -0.65
CA TRP A 407 -11.35 -21.41 -1.87
C TRP A 407 -10.95 -22.87 -2.01
N THR A 408 -11.59 -23.57 -2.92
CA THR A 408 -11.22 -24.97 -3.25
C THR A 408 -9.83 -24.96 -3.86
N GLU A 409 -8.91 -25.84 -3.41
CA GLU A 409 -7.52 -25.90 -3.88
C GLU A 409 -6.84 -24.51 -3.88
N PRO A 410 -6.74 -23.85 -2.71
CA PRO A 410 -6.37 -22.43 -2.59
C PRO A 410 -4.99 -22.10 -3.15
N GLU A 411 -4.10 -23.08 -3.25
CA GLU A 411 -2.73 -22.93 -3.76
C GLU A 411 -2.65 -22.86 -5.29
N LYS A 412 -3.71 -23.31 -6.00
CA LYS A 412 -3.70 -23.35 -7.45
C LYS A 412 -4.12 -22.02 -8.06
N PHE A 413 -3.46 -21.66 -9.14
CA PHE A 413 -3.82 -20.52 -9.98
C PHE A 413 -4.97 -20.91 -10.93
N ILE A 414 -6.17 -20.40 -10.67
CA ILE A 414 -7.39 -20.70 -11.44
C ILE A 414 -8.16 -19.40 -11.65
N PRO A 415 -7.93 -18.67 -12.75
CA PRO A 415 -8.63 -17.41 -13.05
C PRO A 415 -10.15 -17.52 -13.05
N GLU A 416 -10.69 -18.67 -13.44
CA GLU A 416 -12.13 -18.94 -13.53
C GLU A 416 -12.87 -18.86 -12.19
N ARG A 417 -12.16 -18.78 -11.06
CA ARG A 417 -12.75 -18.45 -9.74
C ARG A 417 -13.41 -17.06 -9.70
N PHE A 418 -13.07 -16.23 -10.68
CA PHE A 418 -13.54 -14.85 -10.75
C PHE A 418 -14.55 -14.61 -11.89
N THR A 419 -15.22 -15.67 -12.39
CA THR A 419 -16.42 -15.49 -13.23
C THR A 419 -17.53 -14.78 -12.45
N PRO A 420 -18.47 -14.10 -13.13
CA PRO A 420 -19.58 -13.42 -12.47
C PRO A 420 -20.35 -14.32 -11.49
N GLU A 421 -20.61 -15.58 -11.90
CA GLU A 421 -21.35 -16.58 -11.12
C GLU A 421 -20.56 -16.97 -9.86
N ALA A 422 -19.26 -17.23 -10.00
CA ALA A 422 -18.40 -17.59 -8.88
C ALA A 422 -18.21 -16.40 -7.89
N LYS A 423 -18.15 -15.16 -8.39
CA LYS A 423 -18.15 -13.96 -7.54
C LYS A 423 -19.44 -13.81 -6.76
N ALA A 424 -20.60 -14.01 -7.41
CA ALA A 424 -21.90 -13.86 -6.77
C ALA A 424 -22.16 -14.90 -5.67
N SER A 425 -21.60 -16.11 -5.79
CA SER A 425 -21.75 -17.17 -4.78
C SER A 425 -20.84 -17.02 -3.57
N ARG A 426 -19.88 -16.09 -3.59
CA ARG A 426 -18.85 -15.94 -2.55
C ARG A 426 -19.16 -14.77 -1.64
N HIS A 427 -18.89 -14.94 -0.33
CA HIS A 427 -18.99 -13.82 0.62
C HIS A 427 -18.00 -12.70 0.23
N PRO A 428 -18.45 -11.43 0.13
CA PRO A 428 -17.63 -10.33 -0.43
C PRO A 428 -16.35 -10.05 0.39
N PHE A 429 -16.34 -10.33 1.69
CA PHE A 429 -15.19 -10.04 2.55
C PHE A 429 -14.15 -11.16 2.63
N VAL A 430 -14.26 -12.23 1.86
CA VAL A 430 -13.20 -13.26 1.76
C VAL A 430 -12.13 -12.91 0.71
N TYR A 431 -12.38 -11.85 -0.09
CA TYR A 431 -11.45 -11.33 -1.09
C TYR A 431 -11.27 -9.83 -0.93
N LEU A 432 -10.13 -9.40 -0.40
CA LEU A 432 -9.87 -8.02 0.03
C LEU A 432 -8.54 -7.45 -0.53
N PRO A 433 -8.27 -7.54 -1.84
CA PRO A 433 -6.97 -7.13 -2.40
C PRO A 433 -6.71 -5.63 -2.26
N PHE A 434 -7.76 -4.81 -2.23
CA PHE A 434 -7.71 -3.37 -2.04
C PHE A 434 -8.29 -2.90 -0.70
N GLY A 435 -8.52 -3.85 0.22
CA GLY A 435 -9.25 -3.60 1.46
C GLY A 435 -10.75 -3.37 1.23
N ALA A 436 -11.45 -2.92 2.27
CA ALA A 436 -12.88 -2.61 2.22
C ALA A 436 -13.24 -1.43 3.12
N GLY A 437 -14.42 -0.84 2.88
CA GLY A 437 -14.96 0.27 3.64
C GLY A 437 -14.26 1.61 3.36
N PRO A 438 -14.45 2.62 4.21
CA PRO A 438 -13.98 3.99 3.97
C PRO A 438 -12.46 4.11 3.76
N ARG A 439 -11.67 3.15 4.26
CA ARG A 439 -10.21 3.09 4.11
C ARG A 439 -9.75 2.13 3.01
N SER A 440 -10.63 1.73 2.09
CA SER A 440 -10.25 1.00 0.88
C SER A 440 -9.22 1.80 0.06
N CYS A 441 -8.50 1.13 -0.82
CA CYS A 441 -7.47 1.74 -1.65
C CYS A 441 -8.05 2.89 -2.50
N VAL A 442 -7.52 4.10 -2.35
CA VAL A 442 -7.96 5.26 -3.12
C VAL A 442 -7.50 5.19 -4.57
N GLY A 443 -6.35 4.55 -4.82
CA GLY A 443 -5.74 4.39 -6.15
C GLY A 443 -6.17 3.11 -6.88
N MET A 444 -7.18 2.37 -6.41
CA MET A 444 -7.60 1.10 -7.00
C MET A 444 -7.86 1.20 -8.52
N ARG A 445 -8.59 2.22 -8.96
CA ARG A 445 -8.92 2.43 -10.38
C ARG A 445 -7.68 2.69 -11.24
N LEU A 446 -6.75 3.49 -10.74
CA LEU A 446 -5.48 3.77 -11.41
C LEU A 446 -4.62 2.51 -11.51
N ALA A 447 -4.46 1.79 -10.41
CA ALA A 447 -3.68 0.56 -10.39
C ALA A 447 -4.24 -0.50 -11.35
N GLN A 448 -5.56 -0.71 -11.35
CA GLN A 448 -6.21 -1.64 -12.28
C GLN A 448 -6.03 -1.21 -13.74
N LEU A 449 -6.18 0.09 -14.04
CA LEU A 449 -5.98 0.63 -15.39
C LEU A 449 -4.54 0.41 -15.87
N GLU A 450 -3.57 0.79 -15.07
CA GLU A 450 -2.14 0.64 -15.35
C GLU A 450 -1.77 -0.83 -15.59
N ILE A 451 -2.21 -1.73 -14.70
CA ILE A 451 -1.94 -3.17 -14.81
C ILE A 451 -2.58 -3.75 -16.07
N LYS A 452 -3.86 -3.42 -16.35
CA LYS A 452 -4.56 -3.89 -17.55
C LYS A 452 -3.87 -3.42 -18.82
N MET A 453 -3.55 -2.12 -18.93
CA MET A 453 -2.87 -1.56 -20.09
C MET A 453 -1.52 -2.23 -20.35
N ALA A 454 -0.71 -2.41 -19.33
CA ALA A 454 0.58 -3.08 -19.47
C ALA A 454 0.44 -4.54 -19.93
N LEU A 455 -0.39 -5.34 -19.23
CA LEU A 455 -0.56 -6.75 -19.57
C LEU A 455 -1.19 -6.95 -20.96
N LEU A 456 -2.22 -6.15 -21.31
CA LEU A 456 -2.85 -6.17 -22.62
C LEU A 456 -1.82 -6.01 -23.75
N HIS A 457 -0.97 -5.00 -23.65
CA HIS A 457 0.05 -4.72 -24.67
C HIS A 457 1.22 -5.71 -24.66
N ILE A 458 1.59 -6.25 -23.50
CA ILE A 458 2.62 -7.28 -23.37
C ILE A 458 2.14 -8.56 -24.08
N PHE A 459 0.95 -9.07 -23.72
CA PHE A 459 0.43 -10.33 -24.26
C PHE A 459 -0.09 -10.23 -25.70
N ARG A 460 -0.25 -9.02 -26.22
CA ARG A 460 -0.41 -8.79 -27.67
C ARG A 460 0.85 -9.18 -28.46
N ARG A 461 2.04 -8.87 -27.91
CA ARG A 461 3.31 -8.91 -28.65
C ARG A 461 4.23 -10.05 -28.25
N PHE A 462 4.11 -10.55 -27.04
CA PHE A 462 5.10 -11.45 -26.45
C PHE A 462 4.47 -12.68 -25.78
N ASN A 463 5.26 -13.76 -25.75
CA ASN A 463 5.08 -14.87 -24.83
C ASN A 463 6.06 -14.71 -23.68
N VAL A 464 5.58 -14.88 -22.44
CA VAL A 464 6.40 -14.89 -21.23
C VAL A 464 6.57 -16.34 -20.79
N MET A 465 7.81 -16.77 -20.56
CA MET A 465 8.14 -18.17 -20.27
C MET A 465 9.00 -18.29 -19.03
N ALA A 466 8.73 -19.30 -18.22
CA ALA A 466 9.66 -19.72 -17.19
C ALA A 466 10.94 -20.29 -17.82
N CYS A 467 12.05 -20.14 -17.14
CA CYS A 467 13.37 -20.63 -17.57
C CYS A 467 14.07 -21.33 -16.39
N GLU A 468 15.27 -21.84 -16.64
CA GLU A 468 16.07 -22.53 -15.61
C GLU A 468 16.37 -21.64 -14.38
N ASP A 469 16.46 -20.31 -14.60
CA ASP A 469 16.71 -19.33 -13.54
C ASP A 469 15.43 -18.90 -12.80
N THR A 470 14.23 -19.33 -13.25
CA THR A 470 12.98 -18.97 -12.62
C THR A 470 12.82 -19.75 -11.31
N GLU A 471 12.76 -19.01 -10.21
CA GLU A 471 12.57 -19.59 -8.87
C GLU A 471 11.14 -20.13 -8.70
N VAL A 472 11.00 -21.44 -8.40
CA VAL A 472 9.70 -22.10 -8.19
C VAL A 472 9.79 -23.06 -6.99
N PRO A 473 9.05 -22.81 -5.88
CA PRO A 473 8.24 -21.62 -5.60
C PRO A 473 9.09 -20.39 -5.32
N LEU A 474 8.52 -19.20 -5.53
CA LEU A 474 9.20 -17.93 -5.21
C LEU A 474 9.44 -17.77 -3.71
N GLU A 475 10.62 -17.32 -3.34
CA GLU A 475 10.89 -16.80 -2.00
C GLU A 475 10.30 -15.39 -1.88
N LEU A 476 9.39 -15.19 -0.92
CA LEU A 476 8.66 -13.94 -0.75
C LEU A 476 9.24 -13.09 0.38
N LYS A 477 9.30 -11.77 0.18
CA LYS A 477 9.50 -10.78 1.23
C LYS A 477 8.14 -10.22 1.66
N SER A 478 7.90 -10.06 2.96
CA SER A 478 6.63 -9.59 3.53
C SER A 478 6.86 -8.50 4.57
N HIS A 479 7.65 -7.48 4.23
CA HIS A 479 7.95 -6.39 5.17
C HIS A 479 6.84 -5.35 5.17
N THR A 480 6.80 -4.48 4.19
CA THR A 480 5.77 -3.45 4.02
C THR A 480 4.70 -3.93 3.04
N THR A 481 5.14 -4.55 1.97
CA THR A 481 4.33 -5.17 0.92
C THR A 481 4.79 -6.60 0.69
N LEU A 482 3.90 -7.44 0.17
CA LEU A 482 4.28 -8.76 -0.33
C LEU A 482 4.93 -8.61 -1.69
N GLY A 483 6.13 -9.10 -1.85
CA GLY A 483 6.88 -9.05 -3.10
C GLY A 483 7.87 -10.21 -3.24
N PRO A 484 8.42 -10.45 -4.44
CA PRO A 484 9.47 -11.46 -4.63
C PRO A 484 10.77 -10.97 -3.97
N LYS A 485 11.44 -11.84 -3.22
CA LYS A 485 12.68 -11.50 -2.50
C LYS A 485 13.83 -11.27 -3.46
N ASN A 486 13.97 -12.16 -4.43
CA ASN A 486 15.08 -12.18 -5.39
C ASN A 486 14.71 -11.59 -6.77
N GLY A 487 13.51 -10.98 -6.87
CA GLY A 487 12.92 -10.61 -8.16
C GLY A 487 12.31 -11.81 -8.87
N ILE A 488 11.95 -11.67 -10.14
CA ILE A 488 11.39 -12.74 -10.96
C ILE A 488 12.13 -12.81 -12.29
N LEU A 489 12.86 -13.88 -12.51
CA LEU A 489 13.60 -14.14 -13.75
C LEU A 489 12.71 -14.91 -14.72
N VAL A 490 12.58 -14.41 -15.93
CA VAL A 490 11.81 -15.02 -17.02
C VAL A 490 12.55 -14.88 -18.35
N LYS A 491 12.13 -15.64 -19.36
CA LYS A 491 12.42 -15.37 -20.76
C LYS A 491 11.17 -14.87 -21.46
N ILE A 492 11.39 -14.12 -22.53
CA ILE A 492 10.31 -13.56 -23.34
C ILE A 492 10.64 -13.79 -24.83
N THR A 493 9.64 -14.12 -25.64
CA THR A 493 9.75 -14.27 -27.08
C THR A 493 8.67 -13.48 -27.79
N LYS A 494 8.94 -13.00 -28.99
CA LYS A 494 7.90 -12.41 -29.84
C LYS A 494 6.87 -13.46 -30.24
N ARG A 495 5.60 -13.07 -30.34
CA ARG A 495 4.54 -13.91 -30.89
C ARG A 495 4.67 -13.98 -32.40
N GLU A 496 4.47 -15.16 -32.99
CA GLU A 496 4.63 -15.40 -34.44
C GLU A 496 3.61 -14.63 -35.29
N ASN A 497 2.42 -14.36 -34.73
CA ASN A 497 1.32 -13.68 -35.43
C ASN A 497 1.34 -12.15 -35.32
N PHE A 498 2.38 -11.58 -34.73
CA PHE A 498 2.50 -10.13 -34.58
C PHE A 498 3.56 -9.58 -35.54
N GLU A 499 3.12 -8.98 -36.64
CA GLU A 499 3.99 -8.18 -37.49
C GLU A 499 4.14 -6.79 -36.86
N ASP A 500 5.39 -6.35 -36.62
CA ASP A 500 5.69 -5.00 -36.18
C ASP A 500 5.10 -4.02 -37.21
N GLU A 501 4.08 -3.25 -36.88
CA GLU A 501 3.66 -2.11 -37.67
C GLU A 501 4.86 -1.17 -37.78
N SER A 502 5.44 -1.10 -38.98
CA SER A 502 6.63 -0.33 -39.34
C SER A 502 6.40 1.19 -39.25
#